data_dff7fbda8e4eebfcc8f0439fc1377202
#
_entry.id   dff7fbda8e4eebfcc8f0439fc1377202
#
_cell.length_a   1.000
_cell.length_b   1.000
_cell.length_c   1.000
_cell.angle_alpha   90.00
_cell.angle_beta   90.00
_cell.angle_gamma   90.00
#
_symmetry.space_group_name_H-M   'P 1'
#
loop_
_entity.id
_entity.type
_entity.pdbx_description
1 polymer ?
#
loop_
_entity_poly.entity_id
_entity_poly.type
_entity_poly.pdbx_seq_one_letter_code
_entity_poly.pdbx_strand_id
1 'polypeptide(L)'
;MNERDITKRPLHGIKVLEIATILAIPSCAVHLSDMGAEVVKVESLTGDPHRYGIGPILPNESKGFTVINRGKRSIALDLGKQEAAEIIEKLVKQSDVVLLSLKLADLQKFGLRYEDLREWNSSLIYLEHAPYGPKGPFSQEGGYDVVAAGMSGLASILARDINGVPSLSLIHI
;
A
#
# COMPACT_ATOMS: atom_id res chain seq x y z
N MET A 1 26.40 -15.79 12.86
CA MET A 1 25.65 -14.56 12.49
C MET A 1 24.90 -14.14 13.75
N ASN A 2 25.33 -13.07 14.44
CA ASN A 2 24.63 -12.61 15.64
C ASN A 2 23.19 -12.26 15.23
N GLU A 3 22.20 -12.91 15.85
CA GLU A 3 20.82 -12.46 15.83
C GLU A 3 20.82 -11.02 16.30
N ARG A 4 20.60 -10.06 15.39
CA ARG A 4 20.48 -8.67 15.76
C ARG A 4 19.27 -8.58 16.69
N ASP A 5 19.51 -8.16 17.90
CA ASP A 5 18.50 -8.03 18.93
C ASP A 5 17.34 -7.13 18.40
N ILE A 6 16.25 -7.77 17.99
CA ILE A 6 15.08 -7.13 17.38
C ILE A 6 14.48 -6.09 18.35
N THR A 7 14.61 -6.31 19.66
CA THR A 7 14.08 -5.41 20.68
C THR A 7 14.76 -4.03 20.71
N LYS A 8 15.92 -3.89 20.06
CA LYS A 8 16.64 -2.62 19.91
C LYS A 8 16.27 -1.82 18.67
N ARG A 9 15.35 -2.30 17.84
CA ARG A 9 14.92 -1.57 16.66
C ARG A 9 13.96 -0.43 17.06
N PRO A 10 14.03 0.74 16.38
CA PRO A 10 13.27 1.95 16.77
C PRO A 10 11.76 1.76 16.88
N LEU A 11 11.19 0.88 16.05
CA LEU A 11 9.73 0.64 16.00
C LEU A 11 9.35 -0.75 16.56
N HIS A 12 10.20 -1.34 17.39
CA HIS A 12 9.85 -2.58 18.06
C HIS A 12 8.57 -2.43 18.90
N GLY A 13 7.63 -3.34 18.71
CA GLY A 13 6.33 -3.33 19.38
C GLY A 13 5.25 -2.51 18.69
N ILE A 14 5.58 -1.70 17.69
CA ILE A 14 4.61 -0.99 16.85
C ILE A 14 3.96 -1.97 15.88
N LYS A 15 2.62 -1.94 15.79
CA LYS A 15 1.80 -2.79 14.93
C LYS A 15 1.18 -1.97 13.81
N VAL A 16 1.41 -2.42 12.58
CA VAL A 16 0.96 -1.75 11.35
C VAL A 16 0.04 -2.67 10.58
N LEU A 17 -1.13 -2.18 10.23
CA LEU A 17 -2.06 -2.82 9.30
C LEU A 17 -1.94 -2.12 7.94
N GLU A 18 -1.59 -2.88 6.89
CA GLU A 18 -1.49 -2.40 5.52
C GLU A 18 -2.65 -2.96 4.68
N ILE A 19 -3.45 -2.08 4.08
CA ILE A 19 -4.50 -2.44 3.11
C ILE A 19 -4.21 -1.67 1.82
N ALA A 20 -3.27 -2.16 1.05
CA ALA A 20 -2.76 -1.48 -0.13
C ALA A 20 -2.12 -2.46 -1.10
N THR A 21 -1.89 -2.01 -2.34
CA THR A 21 -1.30 -2.81 -3.40
C THR A 21 -0.16 -2.10 -4.11
N ILE A 22 0.63 -2.85 -4.81
CA ILE A 22 1.68 -2.46 -5.75
C ILE A 22 2.88 -1.81 -5.04
N LEU A 23 2.99 -0.46 -4.98
CA LEU A 23 4.27 0.17 -4.69
C LEU A 23 4.24 1.21 -3.56
N ALA A 24 3.45 2.28 -3.66
CA ALA A 24 3.59 3.46 -2.80
C ALA A 24 3.45 3.15 -1.30
N ILE A 25 2.30 2.66 -0.88
CA ILE A 25 2.06 2.25 0.51
C ILE A 25 2.87 1.02 0.91
N PRO A 26 2.96 -0.04 0.08
CA PRO A 26 3.83 -1.18 0.40
C PRO A 26 5.29 -0.79 0.67
N SER A 27 5.84 0.21 -0.05
CA SER A 27 7.18 0.74 0.21
C SER A 27 7.28 1.45 1.57
N CYS A 28 6.28 2.23 1.95
CA CYS A 28 6.21 2.81 3.29
C CYS A 28 6.21 1.71 4.36
N ALA A 29 5.34 0.72 4.22
CA ALA A 29 5.19 -0.37 5.17
C ALA A 29 6.45 -1.23 5.32
N VAL A 30 7.21 -1.48 4.23
CA VAL A 30 8.47 -2.23 4.33
C VAL A 30 9.54 -1.45 5.09
N HIS A 31 9.59 -0.13 4.97
CA HIS A 31 10.50 0.68 5.78
C HIS A 31 10.14 0.62 7.27
N LEU A 32 8.86 0.65 7.62
CA LEU A 32 8.43 0.45 9.00
C LEU A 32 8.81 -0.96 9.52
N SER A 33 8.63 -1.99 8.69
CA SER A 33 9.05 -3.36 9.01
C SER A 33 10.57 -3.47 9.21
N ASP A 34 11.37 -2.84 8.34
CA ASP A 34 12.84 -2.82 8.48
C ASP A 34 13.29 -2.13 9.79
N MET A 35 12.53 -1.13 10.26
CA MET A 35 12.74 -0.46 11.53
C MET A 35 12.20 -1.24 12.74
N GLY A 36 11.58 -2.39 12.55
CA GLY A 36 11.16 -3.31 13.60
C GLY A 36 9.68 -3.35 13.91
N ALA A 37 8.84 -2.62 13.16
CA ALA A 37 7.39 -2.73 13.29
C ALA A 37 6.87 -4.10 12.82
N GLU A 38 5.82 -4.59 13.45
CA GLU A 38 5.07 -5.75 13.02
C GLU A 38 4.05 -5.35 11.97
N VAL A 39 4.27 -5.72 10.72
CA VAL A 39 3.38 -5.36 9.61
C VAL A 39 2.52 -6.55 9.21
N VAL A 40 1.19 -6.35 9.18
CA VAL A 40 0.22 -7.28 8.59
C VAL A 40 -0.35 -6.65 7.35
N LYS A 41 -0.13 -7.30 6.20
CA LYS A 41 -0.68 -6.89 4.90
C LYS A 41 -1.97 -7.66 4.62
N VAL A 42 -3.04 -6.92 4.34
CA VAL A 42 -4.29 -7.49 3.83
C VAL A 42 -4.23 -7.49 2.30
N GLU A 43 -4.45 -8.64 1.72
CA GLU A 43 -4.49 -8.85 0.28
C GLU A 43 -5.87 -9.33 -0.16
N SER A 44 -6.21 -9.16 -1.43
CA SER A 44 -7.36 -9.83 -2.03
C SER A 44 -7.15 -11.35 -2.07
N LEU A 45 -8.20 -12.13 -2.33
CA LEU A 45 -8.08 -13.60 -2.46
C LEU A 45 -7.15 -14.03 -3.60
N THR A 46 -6.94 -13.16 -4.58
CA THR A 46 -5.98 -13.37 -5.68
C THR A 46 -4.57 -12.85 -5.38
N GLY A 47 -4.37 -12.25 -4.21
CA GLY A 47 -3.10 -11.62 -3.83
C GLY A 47 -2.92 -10.19 -4.35
N ASP A 48 -1.77 -9.59 -4.03
CA ASP A 48 -1.35 -8.30 -4.57
C ASP A 48 -0.98 -8.47 -6.05
N PRO A 49 -1.46 -7.61 -6.97
CA PRO A 49 -1.07 -7.64 -8.39
C PRO A 49 0.44 -7.64 -8.63
N HIS A 50 1.22 -7.06 -7.72
CA HIS A 50 2.68 -7.04 -7.82
C HIS A 50 3.32 -8.44 -7.68
N ARG A 51 2.60 -9.43 -7.13
CA ARG A 51 3.05 -10.84 -7.11
C ARG A 51 3.27 -11.41 -8.50
N TYR A 52 2.49 -10.93 -9.47
CA TYR A 52 2.50 -11.37 -10.87
C TYR A 52 3.27 -10.43 -11.80
N GLY A 53 3.99 -9.46 -11.21
CA GLY A 53 4.74 -8.44 -11.91
C GLY A 53 6.03 -8.94 -12.59
N ILE A 54 6.86 -8.00 -13.00
CA ILE A 54 8.10 -8.26 -13.74
C ILE A 54 9.10 -9.05 -12.89
N GLY A 55 9.72 -10.07 -13.49
CA GLY A 55 10.77 -10.87 -12.89
C GLY A 55 10.26 -11.93 -11.90
N PRO A 56 9.47 -12.91 -12.36
CA PRO A 56 9.01 -13.99 -11.51
C PRO A 56 10.20 -14.77 -10.94
N ILE A 57 10.11 -15.12 -9.64
CA ILE A 57 11.08 -15.95 -8.94
C ILE A 57 10.48 -17.34 -8.70
N LEU A 58 9.23 -17.36 -8.24
CA LEU A 58 8.44 -18.54 -7.95
C LEU A 58 7.01 -18.32 -8.47
N PRO A 59 6.19 -19.38 -8.57
CA PRO A 59 4.76 -19.20 -8.81
C PRO A 59 4.17 -18.22 -7.78
N ASN A 60 3.44 -17.21 -8.25
CA ASN A 60 2.81 -16.15 -7.44
C ASN A 60 3.79 -15.27 -6.64
N GLU A 61 5.04 -15.15 -7.08
CA GLU A 61 6.03 -14.31 -6.43
C GLU A 61 6.96 -13.66 -7.45
N SER A 62 7.04 -12.34 -7.45
CA SER A 62 7.95 -11.56 -8.29
C SER A 62 9.05 -10.91 -7.48
N LYS A 63 10.16 -10.55 -8.14
CA LYS A 63 11.26 -9.79 -7.51
C LYS A 63 10.75 -8.48 -6.91
N GLY A 64 9.88 -7.77 -7.62
CA GLY A 64 9.29 -6.52 -7.15
C GLY A 64 8.50 -6.73 -5.87
N PHE A 65 7.62 -7.74 -5.85
CA PHE A 65 6.83 -8.06 -4.66
C PHE A 65 7.72 -8.38 -3.46
N THR A 66 8.72 -9.26 -3.64
CA THR A 66 9.61 -9.71 -2.56
C THR A 66 10.39 -8.55 -1.94
N VAL A 67 10.87 -7.62 -2.76
CA VAL A 67 11.67 -6.47 -2.28
C VAL A 67 10.85 -5.56 -1.38
N ILE A 68 9.60 -5.23 -1.75
CA ILE A 68 8.78 -4.25 -1.01
C ILE A 68 7.85 -4.87 0.03
N ASN A 69 7.81 -6.21 0.13
CA ASN A 69 6.96 -6.90 1.12
C ASN A 69 7.74 -7.79 2.09
N ARG A 70 9.08 -7.71 2.09
CA ARG A 70 9.91 -8.45 3.06
C ARG A 70 9.56 -8.10 4.49
N GLY A 71 9.61 -9.10 5.37
CA GLY A 71 9.34 -8.92 6.80
C GLY A 71 7.88 -8.74 7.19
N LYS A 72 6.96 -8.67 6.22
CA LYS A 72 5.52 -8.56 6.48
C LYS A 72 4.88 -9.94 6.61
N ARG A 73 3.84 -10.02 7.42
CA ARG A 73 2.86 -11.12 7.40
C ARG A 73 1.72 -10.75 6.46
N SER A 74 1.10 -11.74 5.84
CA SER A 74 -0.02 -11.52 4.92
C SER A 74 -1.25 -12.31 5.35
N ILE A 75 -2.42 -11.72 5.11
CA ILE A 75 -3.72 -12.37 5.20
C ILE A 75 -4.54 -12.03 3.96
N ALA A 76 -5.16 -13.05 3.34
CA ALA A 76 -6.04 -12.85 2.19
C ALA A 76 -7.49 -12.76 2.68
N LEU A 77 -8.17 -11.64 2.33
CA LEU A 77 -9.56 -11.37 2.71
C LEU A 77 -10.37 -10.85 1.52
N ASP A 78 -11.62 -11.30 1.42
CA ASP A 78 -12.62 -10.65 0.58
C ASP A 78 -13.30 -9.53 1.39
N LEU A 79 -12.86 -8.29 1.20
CA LEU A 79 -13.39 -7.13 1.92
C LEU A 79 -14.89 -6.87 1.65
N GLY A 80 -15.48 -7.52 0.67
CA GLY A 80 -16.93 -7.49 0.42
C GLY A 80 -17.74 -8.39 1.33
N LYS A 81 -17.11 -9.20 2.16
CA LYS A 81 -17.77 -10.12 3.10
C LYS A 81 -17.83 -9.55 4.50
N GLN A 82 -18.93 -9.83 5.21
CA GLN A 82 -19.12 -9.36 6.59
C GLN A 82 -18.05 -9.95 7.54
N GLU A 83 -17.68 -11.19 7.34
CA GLU A 83 -16.65 -11.86 8.13
C GLU A 83 -15.28 -11.18 8.00
N ALA A 84 -14.99 -10.61 6.83
CA ALA A 84 -13.78 -9.82 6.63
C ALA A 84 -13.82 -8.51 7.43
N ALA A 85 -14.98 -7.85 7.51
CA ALA A 85 -15.13 -6.64 8.32
C ALA A 85 -14.86 -6.91 9.80
N GLU A 86 -15.35 -8.04 10.35
CA GLU A 86 -15.07 -8.44 11.73
C GLU A 86 -13.59 -8.74 11.99
N ILE A 87 -12.89 -9.29 10.99
CA ILE A 87 -11.44 -9.54 11.07
C ILE A 87 -10.69 -8.21 11.04
N ILE A 88 -11.05 -7.31 10.13
CA ILE A 88 -10.45 -5.97 10.02
C ILE A 88 -10.63 -5.17 11.31
N GLU A 89 -11.84 -5.17 11.90
CA GLU A 89 -12.10 -4.52 13.18
C GLU A 89 -11.14 -5.01 14.28
N LYS A 90 -10.96 -6.34 14.39
CA LYS A 90 -10.04 -6.93 15.37
C LYS A 90 -8.58 -6.53 15.11
N LEU A 91 -8.17 -6.46 13.84
CA LEU A 91 -6.82 -6.03 13.45
C LEU A 91 -6.62 -4.55 13.77
N VAL A 92 -7.57 -3.67 13.44
CA VAL A 92 -7.51 -2.23 13.71
C VAL A 92 -7.42 -1.95 15.22
N LYS A 93 -8.22 -2.64 16.04
CA LYS A 93 -8.16 -2.53 17.51
C LYS A 93 -6.80 -2.86 18.12
N GLN A 94 -5.99 -3.64 17.41
CA GLN A 94 -4.65 -4.06 17.85
C GLN A 94 -3.52 -3.31 17.15
N SER A 95 -3.84 -2.41 16.22
CA SER A 95 -2.85 -1.70 15.41
C SER A 95 -2.62 -0.29 15.94
N ASP A 96 -1.37 0.17 15.86
CA ASP A 96 -1.00 1.56 16.13
C ASP A 96 -1.14 2.42 14.87
N VAL A 97 -0.92 1.80 13.70
CA VAL A 97 -0.92 2.48 12.40
C VAL A 97 -1.75 1.68 11.39
N VAL A 98 -2.56 2.37 10.62
CA VAL A 98 -3.24 1.82 9.43
C VAL A 98 -2.79 2.59 8.20
N LEU A 99 -2.37 1.84 7.17
CA LEU A 99 -1.90 2.36 5.89
C LEU A 99 -2.84 1.88 4.78
N LEU A 100 -3.43 2.80 4.03
CA LEU A 100 -4.43 2.48 3.01
C LEU A 100 -4.10 3.12 1.66
N SER A 101 -4.37 2.36 0.59
CA SER A 101 -4.38 2.88 -0.78
C SER A 101 -5.53 2.23 -1.54
N LEU A 102 -6.74 2.67 -1.24
CA LEU A 102 -7.98 2.26 -1.90
C LEU A 102 -8.66 3.49 -2.51
N LYS A 103 -9.55 3.29 -3.49
CA LYS A 103 -10.39 4.37 -3.98
C LYS A 103 -11.31 4.86 -2.87
N LEU A 104 -11.63 6.14 -2.87
CA LEU A 104 -12.51 6.74 -1.85
C LEU A 104 -13.86 6.03 -1.74
N ALA A 105 -14.44 5.61 -2.88
CA ALA A 105 -15.67 4.83 -2.90
C ALA A 105 -15.54 3.47 -2.20
N ASP A 106 -14.39 2.80 -2.33
CA ASP A 106 -14.14 1.51 -1.67
C ASP A 106 -13.88 1.69 -0.18
N LEU A 107 -13.17 2.75 0.24
CA LEU A 107 -13.01 3.11 1.65
C LEU A 107 -14.37 3.30 2.32
N GLN A 108 -15.28 4.02 1.67
CA GLN A 108 -16.64 4.25 2.16
C GLN A 108 -17.46 2.96 2.18
N LYS A 109 -17.40 2.17 1.10
CA LYS A 109 -18.13 0.90 0.97
C LYS A 109 -17.74 -0.12 2.04
N PHE A 110 -16.46 -0.17 2.40
CA PHE A 110 -15.93 -1.17 3.36
C PHE A 110 -15.83 -0.65 4.80
N GLY A 111 -16.26 0.59 5.08
CA GLY A 111 -16.15 1.18 6.42
C GLY A 111 -14.70 1.36 6.87
N LEU A 112 -13.82 1.77 5.96
CA LEU A 112 -12.38 1.92 6.19
C LEU A 112 -11.92 3.39 6.23
N ARG A 113 -12.85 4.34 6.32
CA ARG A 113 -12.51 5.75 6.47
C ARG A 113 -12.00 6.03 7.88
N TYR A 114 -11.28 7.15 8.02
CA TYR A 114 -10.78 7.56 9.33
C TYR A 114 -11.88 7.63 10.39
N GLU A 115 -13.04 8.19 10.03
CA GLU A 115 -14.18 8.35 10.93
C GLU A 115 -14.68 6.99 11.47
N ASP A 116 -14.68 5.96 10.62
CA ASP A 116 -15.12 4.61 10.97
C ASP A 116 -14.08 3.93 11.87
N LEU A 117 -12.80 3.96 11.47
CA LEU A 117 -11.73 3.25 12.17
C LEU A 117 -11.39 3.86 13.54
N ARG A 118 -11.53 5.18 13.69
CA ARG A 118 -11.31 5.86 14.97
C ARG A 118 -12.31 5.47 16.06
N GLU A 119 -13.48 5.00 15.68
CA GLU A 119 -14.45 4.48 16.64
C GLU A 119 -13.98 3.16 17.28
N TRP A 120 -13.22 2.37 16.50
CA TRP A 120 -12.62 1.14 16.98
C TRP A 120 -11.31 1.36 17.75
N ASN A 121 -10.54 2.38 17.35
CA ASN A 121 -9.26 2.74 17.99
C ASN A 121 -9.00 4.25 17.87
N SER A 122 -9.28 4.99 18.93
CA SER A 122 -9.14 6.45 18.97
C SER A 122 -7.71 6.96 18.95
N SER A 123 -6.72 6.09 19.20
CA SER A 123 -5.28 6.42 19.16
C SER A 123 -4.62 6.07 17.82
N LEU A 124 -5.40 5.61 16.84
CA LEU A 124 -4.91 5.13 15.56
C LEU A 124 -4.24 6.23 14.74
N ILE A 125 -3.04 5.97 14.26
CA ILE A 125 -2.42 6.76 13.21
C ILE A 125 -2.95 6.26 11.86
N TYR A 126 -3.68 7.10 11.16
CA TYR A 126 -4.31 6.77 9.89
C TYR A 126 -3.61 7.47 8.74
N LEU A 127 -3.11 6.72 7.77
CA LEU A 127 -2.53 7.23 6.53
C LEU A 127 -3.29 6.67 5.33
N GLU A 128 -3.89 7.57 4.58
CA GLU A 128 -4.55 7.29 3.31
C GLU A 128 -3.74 7.90 2.17
N HIS A 129 -3.43 7.10 1.17
CA HIS A 129 -2.81 7.55 -0.07
C HIS A 129 -3.84 7.52 -1.20
N ALA A 130 -4.09 8.68 -1.78
CA ALA A 130 -4.91 8.85 -2.98
C ALA A 130 -4.12 9.65 -4.03
N PRO A 131 -4.11 9.24 -5.29
CA PRO A 131 -3.29 9.87 -6.34
C PRO A 131 -3.56 11.37 -6.52
N TYR A 132 -4.81 11.79 -6.32
CA TYR A 132 -5.25 13.17 -6.50
C TYR A 132 -5.74 13.83 -5.21
N GLY A 133 -5.58 13.15 -4.07
CA GLY A 133 -6.08 13.61 -2.78
C GLY A 133 -7.60 13.46 -2.62
N PRO A 134 -8.14 13.83 -1.44
CA PRO A 134 -9.55 13.58 -1.10
C PRO A 134 -10.52 14.62 -1.66
N LYS A 135 -10.06 15.67 -2.31
CA LYS A 135 -10.88 16.79 -2.78
C LYS A 135 -10.56 17.15 -4.24
N GLY A 136 -11.54 17.70 -4.94
CA GLY A 136 -11.40 18.13 -6.34
C GLY A 136 -12.00 17.15 -7.34
N PRO A 137 -11.98 17.53 -8.65
CA PRO A 137 -12.70 16.80 -9.69
C PRO A 137 -12.15 15.38 -9.93
N PHE A 138 -10.90 15.13 -9.59
CA PHE A 138 -10.24 13.82 -9.78
C PHE A 138 -10.16 12.97 -8.49
N SER A 139 -10.79 13.41 -7.39
CA SER A 139 -10.71 12.70 -6.09
C SER A 139 -11.23 11.26 -6.11
N GLN A 140 -12.09 10.92 -7.07
CA GLN A 140 -12.64 9.57 -7.26
C GLN A 140 -11.82 8.72 -8.24
N GLU A 141 -10.85 9.34 -8.93
CA GLU A 141 -10.09 8.66 -9.97
C GLU A 141 -8.93 7.85 -9.37
N GLY A 142 -8.69 6.70 -9.95
CA GLY A 142 -7.47 5.95 -9.70
C GLY A 142 -6.30 6.55 -10.47
N GLY A 143 -5.09 6.33 -10.00
CA GLY A 143 -3.90 6.79 -10.71
C GLY A 143 -2.69 5.90 -10.43
N TYR A 144 -1.81 5.86 -11.40
CA TYR A 144 -0.48 5.29 -11.31
C TYR A 144 0.54 6.39 -11.61
N ASP A 145 1.79 6.15 -11.31
CA ASP A 145 2.91 7.07 -11.54
C ASP A 145 2.95 7.62 -12.97
N VAL A 146 2.74 6.76 -13.97
CA VAL A 146 2.71 7.15 -15.40
C VAL A 146 1.58 8.12 -15.73
N VAL A 147 0.42 7.94 -15.10
CA VAL A 147 -0.72 8.85 -15.26
C VAL A 147 -0.44 10.18 -14.57
N ALA A 148 0.12 10.15 -13.36
CA ALA A 148 0.51 11.35 -12.63
C ALA A 148 1.60 12.13 -13.39
N ALA A 149 2.59 11.45 -13.95
CA ALA A 149 3.63 12.07 -14.79
C ALA A 149 3.05 12.73 -16.05
N GLY A 150 2.07 12.10 -16.69
CA GLY A 150 1.35 12.68 -17.84
C GLY A 150 0.58 13.94 -17.48
N MET A 151 -0.22 13.87 -16.42
CA MET A 151 -1.11 14.96 -16.00
C MET A 151 -0.36 16.15 -15.38
N SER A 152 0.77 15.91 -14.72
CA SER A 152 1.60 16.98 -14.13
C SER A 152 2.48 17.72 -15.16
N GLY A 153 2.54 17.25 -16.40
CA GLY A 153 3.46 17.77 -17.40
C GLY A 153 4.89 17.21 -17.29
N LEU A 154 5.17 16.38 -16.30
CA LEU A 154 6.49 15.77 -16.11
C LEU A 154 6.89 14.93 -17.32
N ALA A 155 5.92 14.29 -17.97
CA ALA A 155 6.13 13.56 -19.21
C ALA A 155 6.71 14.44 -20.33
N SER A 156 6.27 15.70 -20.43
CA SER A 156 6.78 16.64 -21.45
C SER A 156 8.23 17.07 -21.21
N ILE A 157 8.68 17.02 -19.95
CA ILE A 157 10.04 17.42 -19.55
C ILE A 157 11.01 16.24 -19.64
N LEU A 158 10.58 15.07 -19.21
CA LEU A 158 11.44 13.88 -19.11
C LEU A 158 11.35 12.95 -20.32
N ALA A 159 10.29 13.07 -21.13
CA ALA A 159 10.11 12.21 -22.28
C ALA A 159 11.12 12.54 -23.40
N ARG A 160 11.62 11.52 -24.07
CA ARG A 160 12.30 11.67 -25.35
C ARG A 160 11.24 11.76 -26.45
N ASP A 161 11.40 12.71 -27.35
CA ASP A 161 10.57 12.74 -28.54
C ASP A 161 11.00 11.59 -29.47
N ILE A 162 10.08 10.70 -29.77
CA ILE A 162 10.25 9.66 -30.78
C ILE A 162 9.18 9.88 -31.83
N ASN A 163 9.55 10.50 -32.95
CA ASN A 163 8.66 10.81 -34.09
C ASN A 163 7.42 11.68 -33.66
N GLY A 164 7.63 12.68 -32.84
CA GLY A 164 6.57 13.58 -32.39
C GLY A 164 5.71 13.03 -31.24
N VAL A 165 6.07 11.86 -30.69
CA VAL A 165 5.38 11.24 -29.56
C VAL A 165 6.28 11.27 -28.33
N PRO A 166 5.87 11.93 -27.22
CA PRO A 166 6.62 11.86 -25.98
C PRO A 166 6.67 10.42 -25.46
N SER A 167 7.85 9.84 -25.39
CA SER A 167 8.06 8.49 -24.87
C SER A 167 8.77 8.55 -23.52
N LEU A 168 8.08 8.13 -22.46
CA LEU A 168 8.63 7.99 -21.12
C LEU A 168 9.29 6.62 -20.98
N SER A 169 10.56 6.63 -20.60
CA SER A 169 11.23 5.42 -20.15
C SER A 169 11.03 5.28 -18.63
N LEU A 170 10.32 4.26 -18.20
CA LEU A 170 10.07 3.97 -16.78
C LEU A 170 11.32 3.50 -16.01
N ILE A 171 12.45 3.28 -16.70
CA ILE A 171 13.71 2.89 -16.05
C ILE A 171 14.52 4.07 -15.50
N HIS A 172 14.01 5.29 -15.64
CA HIS A 172 14.66 6.51 -15.14
C HIS A 172 13.85 7.23 -14.06
N ILE A 173 12.84 6.55 -13.50
CA ILE A 173 12.05 7.02 -12.36
C ILE A 173 12.51 6.29 -11.10
#